data_73aca8fa89b91c8731bbb1415dbb8d3a
#
_entry.id   73aca8fa89b91c8731bbb1415dbb8d3a
#
_cell.length_a   1.000
_cell.length_b   1.000
_cell.length_c   1.000
_cell.angle_alpha   90.00
_cell.angle_beta   90.00
_cell.angle_gamma   90.00
#
_symmetry.space_group_name_H-M   'P 1'
#
loop_
_entity.id
_entity.type
_entity.pdbx_description
1 polymer ?
#
loop_
_entity_poly.entity_id
_entity_poly.type
_entity_poly.pdbx_seq_one_letter_code
_entity_poly.pdbx_strand_id
1 'polypeptide(L)'
;MITIIKDRDPIWEVNDYDVVLVGTSIYSMLTNGFQSKIASMFPDLDKENMNTKYGDRNKLGRRLTAHNTTPVVSLMYICGYPHSKRVFIDYDALENCLATADAEFKGKKVMTTMVGTTRFDGNGDREKVLEIIEKNTKNINLFVYDYEQLDKRVERDMVVNKLREEDYEKYLTMRKNINEYYKKFYLA
;
A
#
# COMPACT_ATOMS: atom_id res chain seq x y z
N MET A 1 -4.88 2.48 -20.26
CA MET A 1 -6.23 2.01 -19.82
C MET A 1 -6.20 1.83 -18.31
N ILE A 2 -7.26 2.26 -17.60
CA ILE A 2 -7.36 2.10 -16.13
C ILE A 2 -8.48 1.13 -15.83
N THR A 3 -8.22 0.15 -14.95
CA THR A 3 -9.18 -0.84 -14.45
C THR A 3 -9.20 -0.78 -12.94
N ILE A 4 -10.37 -0.53 -12.34
CA ILE A 4 -10.54 -0.53 -10.89
C ILE A 4 -11.02 -1.92 -10.45
N ILE A 5 -10.29 -2.54 -9.54
CA ILE A 5 -10.59 -3.86 -8.97
C ILE A 5 -11.05 -3.65 -7.54
N LYS A 6 -12.29 -4.05 -7.25
CA LYS A 6 -12.90 -3.94 -5.91
C LYS A 6 -12.85 -5.28 -5.17
N ASP A 7 -12.80 -5.21 -3.84
CA ASP A 7 -12.97 -6.35 -2.93
C ASP A 7 -12.01 -7.53 -3.11
N ARG A 8 -10.84 -7.29 -3.72
CA ARG A 8 -9.77 -8.30 -3.88
C ARG A 8 -8.50 -7.85 -3.20
N ASP A 9 -7.85 -8.75 -2.45
CA ASP A 9 -6.55 -8.45 -1.83
C ASP A 9 -5.46 -8.48 -2.91
N PRO A 10 -4.82 -7.34 -3.19
CA PRO A 10 -3.84 -7.20 -4.25
C PRO A 10 -2.63 -8.14 -4.10
N ILE A 11 -2.33 -8.59 -2.88
CA ILE A 11 -1.14 -9.38 -2.60
C ILE A 11 -1.13 -10.73 -3.31
N TRP A 12 -2.30 -11.32 -3.56
CA TRP A 12 -2.42 -12.60 -4.23
C TRP A 12 -2.16 -12.54 -5.75
N GLU A 13 -2.22 -11.33 -6.30
CA GLU A 13 -2.09 -11.09 -7.74
C GLU A 13 -0.81 -10.31 -8.12
N VAL A 14 0.07 -10.05 -7.15
CA VAL A 14 1.32 -9.28 -7.39
C VAL A 14 2.13 -9.85 -8.56
N ASN A 15 2.24 -11.17 -8.65
CA ASN A 15 3.04 -11.83 -9.69
C ASN A 15 2.37 -11.85 -11.07
N ASP A 16 1.12 -11.41 -11.20
CA ASP A 16 0.40 -11.35 -12.48
C ASP A 16 0.66 -10.04 -13.25
N TYR A 17 1.51 -9.18 -12.70
CA TYR A 17 1.82 -7.85 -13.24
C TYR A 17 3.29 -7.71 -13.61
N ASP A 18 3.57 -6.85 -14.58
CA ASP A 18 4.95 -6.49 -14.93
C ASP A 18 5.56 -5.56 -13.88
N VAL A 19 4.72 -4.68 -13.31
CA VAL A 19 5.15 -3.62 -12.39
C VAL A 19 4.16 -3.44 -11.25
N VAL A 20 4.68 -3.22 -10.05
CA VAL A 20 3.91 -2.88 -8.84
C VAL A 20 4.32 -1.50 -8.36
N LEU A 21 3.38 -0.56 -8.34
CA LEU A 21 3.57 0.77 -7.76
C LEU A 21 3.04 0.79 -6.33
N VAL A 22 3.88 1.20 -5.39
CA VAL A 22 3.56 1.21 -3.94
C VAL A 22 3.73 2.61 -3.38
N GLY A 23 2.66 3.21 -2.88
CA GLY A 23 2.75 4.49 -2.16
C GLY A 23 3.52 4.33 -0.85
N THR A 24 4.41 5.25 -0.53
CA THR A 24 5.17 5.26 0.73
C THR A 24 5.43 6.68 1.22
N SER A 25 5.99 6.78 2.43
CA SER A 25 6.37 8.06 3.04
C SER A 25 7.87 8.33 2.89
N ILE A 26 8.25 9.60 3.01
CA ILE A 26 9.66 10.01 3.05
C ILE A 26 10.44 9.45 4.25
N TYR A 27 9.74 8.85 5.22
CA TYR A 27 10.34 8.20 6.39
C TYR A 27 10.80 6.78 6.15
N SER A 28 10.69 6.28 4.90
CA SER A 28 11.26 4.99 4.48
C SER A 28 10.76 3.79 5.29
N MET A 29 9.49 3.84 5.74
CA MET A 29 8.88 2.76 6.51
C MET A 29 7.76 2.10 5.70
N LEU A 30 7.89 0.80 5.43
CA LEU A 30 6.89 -0.04 4.78
C LEU A 30 6.18 -0.92 5.84
N THR A 31 5.45 -0.27 6.76
CA THR A 31 4.93 -0.93 7.96
C THR A 31 3.44 -1.26 7.92
N ASN A 32 2.71 -0.71 6.95
CA ASN A 32 1.25 -0.79 6.93
C ASN A 32 0.70 -1.59 5.75
N GLY A 33 -0.29 -2.45 6.01
CA GLY A 33 -1.13 -3.08 5.01
C GLY A 33 -0.37 -3.70 3.83
N PHE A 34 -0.64 -3.23 2.62
CA PHE A 34 0.00 -3.72 1.40
C PHE A 34 1.51 -3.46 1.39
N GLN A 35 1.96 -2.31 1.91
CA GLN A 35 3.38 -1.95 1.98
C GLN A 35 4.20 -3.00 2.76
N SER A 36 3.72 -3.43 3.94
CA SER A 36 4.43 -4.41 4.77
C SER A 36 4.52 -5.79 4.12
N LYS A 37 3.52 -6.17 3.33
CA LYS A 37 3.52 -7.42 2.56
C LYS A 37 4.55 -7.34 1.42
N ILE A 38 4.62 -6.21 0.73
CA ILE A 38 5.64 -5.95 -0.31
C ILE A 38 7.06 -5.97 0.31
N ALA A 39 7.27 -5.34 1.46
CA ALA A 39 8.55 -5.39 2.17
C ALA A 39 8.99 -6.82 2.48
N SER A 40 8.05 -7.68 2.90
CA SER A 40 8.33 -9.09 3.18
C SER A 40 8.64 -9.91 1.91
N MET A 41 8.00 -9.59 0.78
CA MET A 41 8.26 -10.27 -0.51
C MET A 41 9.56 -9.81 -1.17
N PHE A 42 9.95 -8.56 -0.95
CA PHE A 42 11.11 -7.92 -1.58
C PHE A 42 12.03 -7.27 -0.53
N PRO A 43 12.70 -8.07 0.32
CA PRO A 43 13.47 -7.57 1.46
C PRO A 43 14.67 -6.70 1.06
N ASP A 44 15.27 -6.93 -0.10
CA ASP A 44 16.38 -6.11 -0.58
C ASP A 44 15.91 -4.69 -0.95
N LEU A 45 14.71 -4.55 -1.54
CA LEU A 45 14.10 -3.26 -1.81
C LEU A 45 13.78 -2.51 -0.51
N ASP A 46 13.25 -3.20 0.50
CA ASP A 46 12.98 -2.59 1.80
C ASP A 46 14.27 -2.13 2.48
N LYS A 47 15.32 -2.91 2.42
CA LYS A 47 16.65 -2.54 2.90
C LYS A 47 17.21 -1.32 2.16
N GLU A 48 17.08 -1.27 0.84
CA GLU A 48 17.50 -0.12 0.04
C GLU A 48 16.69 1.13 0.43
N ASN A 49 15.36 0.99 0.57
CA ASN A 49 14.47 2.06 1.04
C ASN A 49 14.88 2.57 2.43
N MET A 50 15.19 1.69 3.39
CA MET A 50 15.66 2.07 4.72
C MET A 50 17.01 2.78 4.71
N ASN A 51 17.87 2.52 3.74
CA ASN A 51 19.15 3.20 3.57
C ASN A 51 19.02 4.60 2.96
N THR A 52 17.85 4.99 2.47
CA THR A 52 17.61 6.37 2.01
C THR A 52 17.54 7.32 3.22
N LYS A 53 17.88 8.59 3.01
CA LYS A 53 17.85 9.57 4.10
C LYS A 53 16.45 9.72 4.69
N TYR A 54 16.32 9.42 5.97
CA TYR A 54 15.08 9.50 6.72
C TYR A 54 14.51 10.91 6.77
N GLY A 55 13.22 11.07 6.45
CA GLY A 55 12.53 12.37 6.50
C GLY A 55 12.98 13.39 5.44
N ASP A 56 13.76 12.98 4.43
CA ASP A 56 14.23 13.89 3.40
C ASP A 56 13.10 14.30 2.44
N ARG A 57 12.73 15.57 2.47
CA ARG A 57 11.69 16.14 1.59
C ARG A 57 12.04 16.06 0.11
N ASN A 58 13.32 15.96 -0.26
CA ASN A 58 13.73 15.79 -1.65
C ASN A 58 13.31 14.44 -2.24
N LYS A 59 12.83 13.50 -1.42
CA LYS A 59 12.22 12.26 -1.90
C LYS A 59 10.79 12.44 -2.44
N LEU A 60 10.05 13.45 -1.97
CA LEU A 60 8.68 13.69 -2.43
C LEU A 60 8.64 13.82 -3.95
N GLY A 61 7.71 13.10 -4.57
CA GLY A 61 7.55 13.04 -6.01
C GLY A 61 8.61 12.21 -6.75
N ARG A 62 9.51 11.53 -6.02
CA ARG A 62 10.48 10.59 -6.58
C ARG A 62 10.08 9.15 -6.33
N ARG A 63 10.68 8.23 -7.07
CA ARG A 63 10.49 6.79 -6.93
C ARG A 63 11.80 6.09 -6.62
N LEU A 64 11.73 5.00 -5.86
CA LEU A 64 12.80 4.02 -5.71
C LEU A 64 12.35 2.74 -6.42
N THR A 65 13.03 2.34 -7.47
CA THR A 65 12.59 1.24 -8.33
C THR A 65 13.61 0.10 -8.33
N ALA A 66 13.15 -1.09 -7.93
CA ALA A 66 13.92 -2.33 -8.02
C ALA A 66 13.69 -2.99 -9.39
N HIS A 67 14.57 -2.68 -10.36
CA HIS A 67 14.50 -3.25 -11.70
C HIS A 67 14.94 -4.72 -11.79
N ASN A 68 15.61 -5.23 -10.75
CA ASN A 68 16.10 -6.60 -10.65
C ASN A 68 15.10 -7.57 -10.03
N THR A 69 13.87 -7.13 -9.77
CA THR A 69 12.78 -7.95 -9.24
C THR A 69 11.78 -8.33 -10.32
N THR A 70 11.03 -9.43 -10.11
CA THR A 70 9.91 -9.84 -10.95
C THR A 70 8.70 -10.09 -10.04
N PRO A 71 7.65 -9.27 -10.13
CA PRO A 71 7.54 -8.02 -10.93
C PRO A 71 8.54 -6.94 -10.53
N VAL A 72 8.73 -5.94 -11.38
CA VAL A 72 9.45 -4.71 -11.00
C VAL A 72 8.66 -4.00 -9.93
N VAL A 73 9.28 -3.65 -8.81
CA VAL A 73 8.60 -2.91 -7.72
C VAL A 73 9.13 -1.48 -7.63
N SER A 74 8.22 -0.51 -7.62
CA SER A 74 8.56 0.90 -7.56
C SER A 74 7.85 1.58 -6.40
N LEU A 75 8.61 2.05 -5.42
CA LEU A 75 8.12 2.82 -4.27
C LEU A 75 7.94 4.28 -4.66
N MET A 76 6.76 4.81 -4.49
CA MET A 76 6.41 6.21 -4.75
C MET A 76 6.42 6.99 -3.44
N TYR A 77 7.29 7.95 -3.26
CA TYR A 77 7.33 8.80 -2.06
C TYR A 77 6.28 9.91 -2.18
N ILE A 78 5.10 9.64 -1.70
CA ILE A 78 3.91 10.50 -1.82
C ILE A 78 3.41 11.09 -0.50
N CYS A 79 3.98 10.68 0.63
CA CYS A 79 3.55 11.14 1.95
C CYS A 79 4.67 11.80 2.72
N GLY A 80 4.41 13.00 3.24
CA GLY A 80 5.39 13.82 3.95
C GLY A 80 5.37 13.68 5.47
N TYR A 81 4.26 13.21 6.08
CA TYR A 81 4.12 13.11 7.53
C TYR A 81 3.27 11.90 7.95
N PRO A 82 3.77 10.98 8.79
CA PRO A 82 3.04 9.74 9.12
C PRO A 82 2.04 9.86 10.28
N HIS A 83 1.93 11.01 10.97
CA HIS A 83 1.27 11.05 12.28
C HIS A 83 0.28 12.19 12.51
N SER A 84 -0.44 12.65 11.52
CA SER A 84 -1.46 13.65 11.77
C SER A 84 -2.87 13.12 11.50
N LYS A 85 -3.85 13.62 12.25
CA LYS A 85 -5.28 13.51 11.91
C LYS A 85 -5.63 14.31 10.64
N ARG A 86 -4.63 14.86 9.94
CA ARG A 86 -4.73 15.68 8.75
C ARG A 86 -4.39 14.84 7.52
N VAL A 87 -4.79 15.34 6.37
CA VAL A 87 -4.31 14.86 5.08
C VAL A 87 -2.80 15.06 5.01
N PHE A 88 -2.03 14.01 4.75
CA PHE A 88 -0.56 14.05 4.65
C PHE A 88 -0.02 13.47 3.34
N ILE A 89 -0.92 13.05 2.44
CA ILE A 89 -0.55 12.82 1.05
C ILE A 89 -0.20 14.16 0.40
N ASP A 90 0.87 14.15 -0.37
CA ASP A 90 1.29 15.23 -1.25
C ASP A 90 0.79 14.89 -2.66
N TYR A 91 -0.22 15.61 -3.13
CA TYR A 91 -0.85 15.36 -4.43
C TYR A 91 0.08 15.68 -5.61
N ASP A 92 0.93 16.70 -5.48
CA ASP A 92 1.93 17.05 -6.50
C ASP A 92 3.00 15.95 -6.59
N ALA A 93 3.38 15.40 -5.45
CA ALA A 93 4.28 14.24 -5.40
C ALA A 93 3.65 13.01 -6.05
N LEU A 94 2.36 12.75 -5.82
CA LEU A 94 1.65 11.66 -6.48
C LEU A 94 1.60 11.85 -7.99
N GLU A 95 1.27 13.06 -8.45
CA GLU A 95 1.24 13.42 -9.88
C GLU A 95 2.61 13.16 -10.54
N ASN A 96 3.69 13.65 -9.93
CA ASN A 96 5.05 13.46 -10.43
C ASN A 96 5.47 11.98 -10.48
N CYS A 97 5.17 11.21 -9.43
CA CYS A 97 5.46 9.78 -9.39
C CYS A 97 4.73 9.01 -10.50
N LEU A 98 3.44 9.31 -10.70
CA LEU A 98 2.64 8.63 -11.72
C LEU A 98 3.06 9.03 -13.14
N ALA A 99 3.32 10.31 -13.40
CA ALA A 99 3.78 10.77 -14.70
C ALA A 99 5.12 10.12 -15.10
N THR A 100 6.06 10.03 -14.15
CA THR A 100 7.34 9.35 -14.39
C THR A 100 7.18 7.85 -14.58
N ALA A 101 6.27 7.20 -13.83
CA ALA A 101 5.95 5.79 -13.99
C ALA A 101 5.29 5.50 -15.34
N ASP A 102 4.36 6.36 -15.79
CA ASP A 102 3.67 6.23 -17.08
C ASP A 102 4.63 6.29 -18.27
N ALA A 103 5.64 7.18 -18.18
CA ALA A 103 6.67 7.29 -19.20
C ALA A 103 7.60 6.07 -19.21
N GLU A 104 8.07 5.63 -18.03
CA GLU A 104 9.05 4.54 -17.89
C GLU A 104 8.45 3.18 -18.23
N PHE A 105 7.22 2.90 -17.78
CA PHE A 105 6.58 1.59 -17.92
C PHE A 105 5.57 1.53 -19.06
N LYS A 106 5.74 2.34 -20.08
CA LYS A 106 4.86 2.39 -21.25
C LYS A 106 4.53 1.00 -21.80
N GLY A 107 3.25 0.71 -21.98
CA GLY A 107 2.72 -0.55 -22.52
C GLY A 107 2.67 -1.70 -21.50
N LYS A 108 3.24 -1.53 -20.31
CA LYS A 108 3.28 -2.56 -19.26
C LYS A 108 1.95 -2.71 -18.54
N LYS A 109 1.73 -3.91 -18.00
CA LYS A 109 0.66 -4.22 -17.06
C LYS A 109 1.09 -3.83 -15.66
N VAL A 110 0.54 -2.75 -15.14
CA VAL A 110 0.95 -2.12 -13.88
C VAL A 110 -0.15 -2.25 -12.85
N MET A 111 0.18 -2.62 -11.63
CA MET A 111 -0.76 -2.58 -10.52
C MET A 111 -0.39 -1.51 -9.49
N THR A 112 -1.40 -1.00 -8.81
CA THR A 112 -1.28 -0.19 -7.59
C THR A 112 -2.49 -0.41 -6.70
N THR A 113 -2.42 -0.01 -5.45
CA THR A 113 -3.60 0.14 -4.59
C THR A 113 -4.18 1.55 -4.74
N MET A 114 -5.31 1.84 -4.11
CA MET A 114 -5.81 3.20 -3.95
C MET A 114 -4.92 3.96 -2.96
N VAL A 115 -3.73 4.36 -3.46
CA VAL A 115 -2.64 4.91 -2.65
C VAL A 115 -3.01 6.21 -1.97
N GLY A 116 -2.54 6.40 -0.75
CA GLY A 116 -2.66 7.65 -0.02
C GLY A 116 -4.07 7.99 0.48
N THR A 117 -5.06 7.11 0.33
CA THR A 117 -6.46 7.42 0.70
C THR A 117 -6.88 6.86 2.04
N THR A 118 -6.14 5.90 2.59
CA THR A 118 -6.47 5.37 3.91
C THR A 118 -5.93 6.24 5.03
N ARG A 119 -6.52 6.16 6.22
CA ARG A 119 -6.09 6.88 7.43
C ARG A 119 -4.60 6.68 7.77
N PHE A 120 -4.03 5.55 7.40
CA PHE A 120 -2.64 5.21 7.70
C PHE A 120 -1.68 5.45 6.54
N ASP A 121 -2.21 5.77 5.36
CA ASP A 121 -1.45 5.84 4.12
C ASP A 121 -1.61 7.20 3.40
N GLY A 122 -1.98 8.26 4.09
CA GLY A 122 -2.08 9.59 3.50
C GLY A 122 -3.33 10.36 3.88
N ASN A 123 -4.42 9.66 4.22
CA ASN A 123 -5.72 10.26 4.56
C ASN A 123 -6.22 11.25 3.51
N GLY A 124 -5.91 10.99 2.24
CA GLY A 124 -6.24 11.82 1.10
C GLY A 124 -7.67 11.62 0.62
N ASP A 125 -8.13 12.60 -0.13
CA ASP A 125 -9.39 12.54 -0.85
C ASP A 125 -9.30 11.52 -1.99
N ARG A 126 -10.22 10.56 -2.00
CA ARG A 126 -10.23 9.45 -2.94
C ARG A 126 -10.55 9.88 -4.36
N GLU A 127 -11.51 10.78 -4.54
CA GLU A 127 -11.91 11.28 -5.85
C GLU A 127 -10.75 12.03 -6.50
N LYS A 128 -10.11 12.89 -5.71
CA LYS A 128 -8.91 13.62 -6.15
C LYS A 128 -7.75 12.70 -6.52
N VAL A 129 -7.51 11.62 -5.76
CA VAL A 129 -6.49 10.62 -6.11
C VAL A 129 -6.83 9.93 -7.42
N LEU A 130 -8.10 9.56 -7.66
CA LEU A 130 -8.55 8.98 -8.92
C LEU A 130 -8.36 9.93 -10.10
N GLU A 131 -8.73 11.20 -9.95
CA GLU A 131 -8.50 12.23 -10.98
C GLU A 131 -7.03 12.35 -11.36
N ILE A 132 -6.13 12.35 -10.37
CA ILE A 132 -4.68 12.40 -10.59
C ILE A 132 -4.20 11.14 -11.32
N ILE A 133 -4.67 9.96 -10.91
CA ILE A 133 -4.35 8.70 -11.57
C ILE A 133 -4.80 8.76 -13.05
N GLU A 134 -6.06 9.13 -13.30
CA GLU A 134 -6.62 9.21 -14.66
C GLU A 134 -5.88 10.22 -15.54
N LYS A 135 -5.48 11.35 -14.99
CA LYS A 135 -4.73 12.39 -15.71
C LYS A 135 -3.34 11.92 -16.13
N ASN A 136 -2.65 11.19 -15.27
CA ASN A 136 -1.20 10.93 -15.38
C ASN A 136 -0.83 9.52 -15.85
N THR A 137 -1.79 8.62 -16.13
CA THR A 137 -1.49 7.24 -16.54
C THR A 137 -2.17 6.91 -17.88
N LYS A 138 -1.60 7.44 -18.98
CA LYS A 138 -2.15 7.29 -20.33
C LYS A 138 -1.50 6.17 -21.13
N ASN A 139 -0.23 5.85 -20.84
CA ASN A 139 0.60 4.96 -21.64
C ASN A 139 0.75 3.55 -21.03
N ILE A 140 0.39 3.37 -19.76
CA ILE A 140 0.39 2.08 -19.06
C ILE A 140 -1.01 1.44 -19.03
N ASN A 141 -1.06 0.13 -18.81
CA ASN A 141 -2.31 -0.59 -18.47
C ASN A 141 -2.39 -0.69 -16.94
N LEU A 142 -3.03 0.28 -16.30
CA LEU A 142 -3.06 0.40 -14.84
C LEU A 142 -4.27 -0.31 -14.24
N PHE A 143 -4.00 -1.14 -13.25
CA PHE A 143 -4.99 -1.83 -12.40
C PHE A 143 -4.90 -1.25 -11.00
N VAL A 144 -5.96 -0.61 -10.56
CA VAL A 144 -6.05 0.04 -9.24
C VAL A 144 -6.89 -0.83 -8.32
N TYR A 145 -6.27 -1.40 -7.31
CA TYR A 145 -6.96 -2.19 -6.28
C TYR A 145 -7.57 -1.26 -5.24
N ASP A 146 -8.87 -1.19 -5.31
CA ASP A 146 -9.72 -0.50 -4.37
C ASP A 146 -10.14 -1.45 -3.26
N TYR A 147 -9.19 -1.68 -2.36
CA TYR A 147 -9.35 -2.61 -1.27
C TYR A 147 -9.57 -1.85 0.04
N GLU A 148 -10.81 -1.80 0.48
CA GLU A 148 -11.20 -1.24 1.77
C GLU A 148 -10.83 -2.19 2.92
N GLN A 149 -9.53 -2.37 3.18
CA GLN A 149 -9.07 -3.12 4.36
C GLN A 149 -9.58 -2.51 5.68
N LEU A 150 -9.89 -1.22 5.67
CA LEU A 150 -10.32 -0.51 6.86
C LEU A 150 -11.71 -0.94 7.30
N ASP A 151 -12.64 -1.07 6.36
CA ASP A 151 -14.03 -1.44 6.69
C ASP A 151 -14.09 -2.87 7.20
N LYS A 152 -13.36 -3.80 6.55
CA LYS A 152 -13.28 -5.19 7.05
C LYS A 152 -12.55 -5.30 8.39
N ARG A 153 -11.61 -4.41 8.70
CA ARG A 153 -10.96 -4.37 10.02
C ARG A 153 -11.88 -3.75 11.07
N VAL A 154 -12.57 -2.67 10.72
CA VAL A 154 -13.60 -2.06 11.59
C VAL A 154 -14.74 -3.04 11.81
N GLU A 155 -15.24 -3.71 10.77
CA GLU A 155 -16.25 -4.78 10.91
C GLU A 155 -15.74 -5.93 11.77
N ARG A 156 -14.50 -6.39 11.57
CA ARG A 156 -13.89 -7.41 12.44
C ARG A 156 -13.75 -6.93 13.87
N ASP A 157 -13.31 -5.70 14.07
CA ASP A 157 -13.16 -5.11 15.41
C ASP A 157 -14.53 -4.94 16.08
N MET A 158 -15.56 -4.57 15.34
CA MET A 158 -16.95 -4.54 15.83
C MET A 158 -17.47 -5.94 16.18
N VAL A 159 -17.23 -6.93 15.31
CA VAL A 159 -17.61 -8.33 15.58
C VAL A 159 -16.84 -8.90 16.76
N VAL A 160 -15.56 -8.61 16.86
CA VAL A 160 -14.69 -9.03 17.97
C VAL A 160 -15.12 -8.37 19.28
N ASN A 161 -15.42 -7.07 19.27
CA ASN A 161 -15.88 -6.36 20.44
C ASN A 161 -17.28 -6.86 20.88
N LYS A 162 -18.18 -7.06 19.93
CA LYS A 162 -19.49 -7.65 20.20
C LYS A 162 -19.36 -9.06 20.77
N LEU A 163 -18.52 -9.91 20.20
CA LEU A 163 -18.25 -11.25 20.72
C LEU A 163 -17.65 -11.21 22.14
N ARG A 164 -16.76 -10.24 22.40
CA ARG A 164 -16.17 -10.04 23.72
C ARG A 164 -17.19 -9.64 24.77
N GLU A 165 -18.20 -8.88 24.39
CA GLU A 165 -19.28 -8.45 25.29
C GLU A 165 -20.32 -9.55 25.51
N GLU A 166 -20.66 -10.30 24.45
CA GLU A 166 -21.71 -11.32 24.47
C GLU A 166 -21.23 -12.71 24.92
N ASP A 167 -20.00 -13.08 24.58
CA ASP A 167 -19.42 -14.41 24.88
C ASP A 167 -17.89 -14.32 25.06
N TYR A 168 -17.49 -13.94 26.26
CA TYR A 168 -16.09 -13.73 26.61
C TYR A 168 -15.22 -14.99 26.48
N GLU A 169 -15.74 -16.18 26.79
CA GLU A 169 -15.01 -17.44 26.65
C GLU A 169 -14.72 -17.80 25.20
N LYS A 170 -15.68 -17.59 24.32
CA LYS A 170 -15.51 -17.77 22.89
C LYS A 170 -14.50 -16.77 22.30
N TYR A 171 -14.53 -15.54 22.77
CA TYR A 171 -13.53 -14.52 22.43
C TYR A 171 -12.12 -14.95 22.84
N LEU A 172 -11.92 -15.44 24.06
CA LEU A 172 -10.63 -15.93 24.54
C LEU A 172 -10.10 -17.12 23.72
N THR A 173 -11.00 -18.07 23.40
CA THR A 173 -10.67 -19.21 22.56
C THR A 173 -10.20 -18.80 21.16
N MET A 174 -10.94 -17.86 20.52
CA MET A 174 -10.58 -17.32 19.22
C MET A 174 -9.21 -16.61 19.26
N ARG A 175 -8.96 -15.81 20.30
CA ARG A 175 -7.70 -15.09 20.48
C ARG A 175 -6.51 -16.03 20.69
N LYS A 176 -6.71 -17.14 21.44
CA LYS A 176 -5.70 -18.18 21.62
C LYS A 176 -5.35 -18.85 20.28
N ASN A 177 -6.34 -19.24 19.51
CA ASN A 177 -6.16 -19.87 18.20
C ASN A 177 -5.42 -18.96 17.21
N ILE A 178 -5.74 -17.65 17.19
CA ILE A 178 -5.03 -16.67 16.39
C ILE A 178 -3.56 -16.57 16.80
N ASN A 179 -3.27 -16.51 18.10
CA ASN A 179 -1.89 -16.44 18.61
C ASN A 179 -1.10 -17.71 18.30
N GLU A 180 -1.71 -18.88 18.38
CA GLU A 180 -1.08 -20.15 18.01
C GLU A 180 -0.81 -20.22 16.49
N TYR A 181 -1.73 -19.73 15.68
CA TYR A 181 -1.53 -19.61 14.24
C TYR A 181 -0.33 -18.70 13.91
N TYR A 182 -0.25 -17.50 14.50
CA TYR A 182 0.89 -16.60 14.31
C TYR A 182 2.22 -17.22 14.77
N LYS A 183 2.25 -17.89 15.92
CA LYS A 183 3.46 -18.58 16.40
C LYS A 183 3.95 -19.63 15.41
N LYS A 184 3.04 -20.40 14.82
CA LYS A 184 3.36 -21.47 13.89
C LYS A 184 3.95 -20.98 12.56
N PHE A 185 3.56 -19.79 12.09
CA PHE A 185 3.92 -19.27 10.76
C PHE A 185 4.98 -18.16 10.78
N TYR A 186 5.21 -17.50 11.92
CA TYR A 186 6.13 -16.36 12.01
C TYR A 186 7.28 -16.55 13.00
N LEU A 187 7.30 -17.63 13.78
CA LEU A 187 8.35 -17.92 14.76
C LEU A 187 8.99 -19.32 14.54
N ALA A 188 8.63 -20.01 13.47
CA ALA A 188 9.29 -21.20 12.96
C ALA A 188 10.25 -20.83 11.84
#